data_d9e7689cf442781879d0d6f18fd2022e
#
_entry.id   d9e7689cf442781879d0d6f18fd2022e
#
_cell.length_a   1.000
_cell.length_b   1.000
_cell.length_c   1.000
_cell.angle_alpha   90.00
_cell.angle_beta   90.00
_cell.angle_gamma   90.00
#
_symmetry.space_group_name_H-M   'P 1'
#
loop_
_entity.id
_entity.type
_entity.pdbx_description
1 polymer ?
#
loop_
_entity_poly.entity_id
_entity_poly.type
_entity_poly.pdbx_seq_one_letter_code
_entity_poly.pdbx_strand_id
1 'polypeptide(L)'
;MTVTYDASRVTLVDHPLVQHKLSILRDKNTGTNQFRQLVRELALFDGYEAMRNLPMEDVEVETPITTATFKQLAGKKLAIVPILRAGLGMVDGILDLVPSARVGHIGMERDEVTHEPHEYYCKMPKDIDQRICLVVDPMLATGGSAEMAISYLRERGVKDIRMLCIVAAPEGLKSLTEKDPDVHIYTCAIDDYLNEAAYIVPGLGDAGDRIYGTL
;
A
#
# COMPACT_ATOMS: atom_id res chain seq x y z
N MET A 1 25.09 -11.27 2.34
CA MET A 1 25.23 -10.00 3.11
C MET A 1 23.81 -9.61 3.52
N THR A 2 23.61 -9.25 4.79
CA THR A 2 22.30 -8.80 5.26
C THR A 2 22.04 -7.40 4.70
N VAL A 3 20.96 -7.23 3.95
CA VAL A 3 20.55 -5.92 3.42
C VAL A 3 20.01 -5.10 4.61
N THR A 4 20.53 -3.88 4.80
CA THR A 4 20.09 -2.97 5.86
C THR A 4 19.25 -1.85 5.26
N TYR A 5 18.15 -1.48 5.92
CA TYR A 5 17.24 -0.39 5.57
C TYR A 5 16.96 0.47 6.82
N ASP A 6 16.38 1.65 6.64
CA ASP A 6 15.96 2.49 7.78
C ASP A 6 14.68 1.94 8.41
N ALA A 7 14.85 1.18 9.49
CA ALA A 7 13.73 0.57 10.22
C ALA A 7 12.79 1.60 10.88
N SER A 8 13.22 2.84 11.10
CA SER A 8 12.37 3.89 11.65
C SER A 8 11.27 4.35 10.69
N ARG A 9 11.42 4.02 9.41
CA ARG A 9 10.48 4.32 8.33
C ARG A 9 9.58 3.14 7.96
N VAL A 10 9.68 2.03 8.67
CA VAL A 10 8.94 0.81 8.38
C VAL A 10 8.12 0.40 9.59
N THR A 11 6.83 0.23 9.40
CA THR A 11 5.94 -0.35 10.40
C THR A 11 5.52 -1.75 9.95
N LEU A 12 5.94 -2.76 10.70
CA LEU A 12 5.45 -4.12 10.55
C LEU A 12 4.13 -4.27 11.32
N VAL A 13 3.06 -4.62 10.59
CA VAL A 13 1.74 -4.87 11.18
C VAL A 13 1.72 -6.30 11.75
N ASP A 14 2.37 -6.47 12.90
CA ASP A 14 2.49 -7.76 13.57
C ASP A 14 1.28 -8.04 14.47
N HIS A 15 0.32 -8.79 13.93
CA HIS A 15 -0.88 -9.17 14.63
C HIS A 15 -1.22 -10.65 14.33
N PRO A 16 -1.68 -11.47 15.31
CA PRO A 16 -2.01 -12.90 15.08
C PRO A 16 -2.98 -13.14 13.92
N LEU A 17 -3.98 -12.29 13.71
CA LEU A 17 -4.88 -12.40 12.55
C LEU A 17 -4.17 -12.11 11.22
N VAL A 18 -3.21 -11.18 11.19
CA VAL A 18 -2.40 -10.90 10.00
C VAL A 18 -1.55 -12.12 9.68
N GLN A 19 -0.84 -12.67 10.65
CA GLN A 19 -0.01 -13.86 10.47
C GLN A 19 -0.81 -15.08 9.99
N HIS A 20 -1.99 -15.29 10.58
CA HIS A 20 -2.91 -16.35 10.14
C HIS A 20 -3.33 -16.18 8.68
N LYS A 21 -3.73 -14.97 8.28
CA LYS A 21 -4.16 -14.69 6.91
C LYS A 21 -3.01 -14.78 5.91
N LEU A 22 -1.81 -14.33 6.29
CA LEU A 22 -0.61 -14.45 5.49
C LEU A 22 -0.26 -15.91 5.21
N SER A 23 -0.33 -16.80 6.19
CA SER A 23 -0.03 -18.22 5.98
C SER A 23 -0.95 -18.87 4.95
N ILE A 24 -2.24 -18.50 4.95
CA ILE A 24 -3.19 -18.99 3.95
C ILE A 24 -2.95 -18.32 2.59
N LEU A 25 -2.67 -17.01 2.55
CA LEU A 25 -2.38 -16.27 1.33
C LEU A 25 -1.18 -16.84 0.57
N ARG A 26 -0.13 -17.23 1.31
CA ARG A 26 1.12 -17.78 0.76
C ARG A 26 0.96 -19.18 0.17
N ASP A 27 0.01 -19.98 0.66
CA ASP A 27 -0.19 -21.35 0.17
C ASP A 27 -0.47 -21.34 -1.34
N LYS A 28 0.32 -22.10 -2.09
CA LYS A 28 0.19 -22.24 -3.55
C LYS A 28 -1.16 -22.80 -3.99
N ASN A 29 -1.86 -23.51 -3.09
CA ASN A 29 -3.17 -24.10 -3.35
C ASN A 29 -4.33 -23.13 -3.06
N THR A 30 -4.05 -21.94 -2.51
CA THR A 30 -5.08 -20.91 -2.30
C THR A 30 -5.58 -20.40 -3.62
N GLY A 31 -6.83 -20.70 -3.93
CA GLY A 31 -7.47 -20.31 -5.19
C GLY A 31 -7.70 -18.80 -5.30
N THR A 32 -7.84 -18.31 -6.53
CA THR A 32 -7.96 -16.88 -6.88
C THR A 32 -9.01 -16.12 -6.06
N ASN A 33 -10.18 -16.71 -5.82
CA ASN A 33 -11.24 -16.05 -5.05
C ASN A 33 -10.83 -15.80 -3.59
N GLN A 34 -10.29 -16.83 -2.94
CA GLN A 34 -9.81 -16.73 -1.56
C GLN A 34 -8.59 -15.80 -1.47
N PHE A 35 -7.69 -15.85 -2.44
CA PHE A 35 -6.52 -14.97 -2.51
C PHE A 35 -6.94 -13.49 -2.55
N ARG A 36 -7.89 -13.12 -3.42
CA ARG A 36 -8.46 -11.75 -3.47
C ARG A 36 -9.07 -11.31 -2.15
N GLN A 37 -9.84 -12.19 -1.51
CA GLN A 37 -10.44 -11.88 -0.22
C GLN A 37 -9.38 -11.63 0.83
N LEU A 38 -8.34 -12.45 0.90
CA LEU A 38 -7.24 -12.29 1.86
C LEU A 38 -6.43 -11.02 1.61
N VAL A 39 -6.16 -10.65 0.34
CA VAL A 39 -5.51 -9.38 -0.03
C VAL A 39 -6.32 -8.19 0.49
N ARG A 40 -7.64 -8.19 0.28
CA ARG A 40 -8.54 -7.14 0.79
C ARG A 40 -8.51 -7.05 2.33
N GLU A 41 -8.57 -8.20 3.01
CA GLU A 41 -8.56 -8.25 4.48
C GLU A 41 -7.23 -7.81 5.08
N LEU A 42 -6.09 -8.17 4.46
CA LEU A 42 -4.77 -7.72 4.87
C LEU A 42 -4.59 -6.22 4.62
N ALA A 43 -5.07 -5.72 3.47
CA ALA A 43 -5.06 -4.30 3.16
C ALA A 43 -5.87 -3.46 4.17
N LEU A 44 -6.94 -4.02 4.75
CA LEU A 44 -7.70 -3.38 5.82
C LEU A 44 -6.84 -3.19 7.08
N PHE A 45 -6.11 -4.23 7.52
CA PHE A 45 -5.24 -4.13 8.69
C PHE A 45 -4.09 -3.16 8.46
N ASP A 46 -3.46 -3.24 7.30
CA ASP A 46 -2.36 -2.37 6.91
C ASP A 46 -2.82 -0.90 6.82
N GLY A 47 -3.97 -0.67 6.17
CA GLY A 47 -4.60 0.63 6.09
C GLY A 47 -5.01 1.20 7.46
N TYR A 48 -5.54 0.37 8.35
CA TYR A 48 -5.88 0.78 9.71
C TYR A 48 -4.64 1.32 10.45
N GLU A 49 -3.54 0.62 10.37
CA GLU A 49 -2.29 1.05 10.99
C GLU A 49 -1.71 2.31 10.31
N ALA A 50 -1.72 2.35 8.99
CA ALA A 50 -1.25 3.49 8.22
C ALA A 50 -2.04 4.78 8.48
N MET A 51 -3.25 4.68 9.01
CA MET A 51 -4.13 5.81 9.31
C MET A 51 -4.15 6.21 10.81
N ARG A 52 -3.30 5.62 11.65
CA ARG A 52 -3.28 5.83 13.11
C ARG A 52 -3.13 7.30 13.52
N ASN A 53 -2.42 8.11 12.74
CA ASN A 53 -2.11 9.50 13.03
C ASN A 53 -2.81 10.51 12.10
N LEU A 54 -3.98 10.15 11.57
CA LEU A 54 -4.76 11.10 10.78
C LEU A 54 -5.16 12.33 11.61
N PRO A 55 -5.15 13.52 11.01
CA PRO A 55 -5.57 14.74 11.70
C PRO A 55 -7.05 14.68 12.08
N MET A 56 -7.37 15.18 13.28
CA MET A 56 -8.71 15.21 13.83
C MET A 56 -9.11 16.66 14.13
N GLU A 57 -10.41 16.95 14.05
CA GLU A 57 -11.00 18.23 14.43
C GLU A 57 -12.17 18.03 15.40
N ASP A 58 -12.46 19.05 16.18
CA ASP A 58 -13.59 19.07 17.09
C ASP A 58 -14.86 19.53 16.35
N VAL A 59 -15.94 18.75 16.50
CA VAL A 59 -17.24 19.05 15.93
C VAL A 59 -18.33 18.90 16.98
N GLU A 60 -19.32 19.79 16.98
CA GLU A 60 -20.52 19.62 17.80
C GLU A 60 -21.45 18.61 17.13
N VAL A 61 -21.88 17.62 17.90
CA VAL A 61 -22.83 16.59 17.47
C VAL A 61 -23.99 16.54 18.42
N GLU A 62 -25.20 16.68 17.91
CA GLU A 62 -26.43 16.47 18.66
C GLU A 62 -26.69 14.95 18.75
N THR A 63 -26.59 14.42 19.95
CA THR A 63 -26.92 13.02 20.26
C THR A 63 -28.40 12.94 20.66
N PRO A 64 -29.00 11.75 20.78
CA PRO A 64 -30.37 11.61 21.27
C PRO A 64 -30.60 12.16 22.71
N ILE A 65 -29.53 12.47 23.44
CA ILE A 65 -29.62 12.94 24.85
C ILE A 65 -29.21 14.40 24.99
N THR A 66 -28.10 14.82 24.33
CA THR A 66 -27.56 16.18 24.46
C THR A 66 -26.60 16.49 23.32
N THR A 67 -26.32 17.79 23.12
CA THR A 67 -25.23 18.22 22.23
C THR A 67 -23.89 18.17 22.97
N ALA A 68 -22.86 17.58 22.35
CA ALA A 68 -21.52 17.52 22.90
C ALA A 68 -20.47 17.56 21.79
N THR A 69 -19.22 17.87 22.16
CA THR A 69 -18.09 17.95 21.24
C THR A 69 -17.46 16.57 21.07
N PHE A 70 -17.23 16.18 19.82
CA PHE A 70 -16.60 14.90 19.43
C PHE A 70 -15.49 15.16 18.41
N LYS A 71 -14.63 14.16 18.24
CA LYS A 71 -13.55 14.16 17.23
C LYS A 71 -14.02 13.55 15.91
N GLN A 72 -13.74 14.25 14.81
CA GLN A 72 -13.90 13.73 13.46
C GLN A 72 -12.61 13.91 12.65
N LEU A 73 -12.46 13.17 11.56
CA LEU A 73 -11.32 13.35 10.66
C LEU A 73 -11.35 14.74 10.03
N ALA A 74 -10.25 15.49 10.18
CA ALA A 74 -10.13 16.85 9.67
C ALA A 74 -9.89 16.88 8.14
N GLY A 75 -10.33 17.96 7.52
CA GLY A 75 -9.97 18.37 6.16
C GLY A 75 -10.30 17.41 5.03
N LYS A 76 -9.58 17.54 3.93
CA LYS A 76 -9.60 16.60 2.80
C LYS A 76 -8.77 15.36 3.17
N LYS A 77 -9.45 14.22 3.29
CA LYS A 77 -8.94 13.03 3.96
C LYS A 77 -7.88 12.30 3.13
N LEU A 78 -8.26 11.30 2.39
CA LEU A 78 -7.34 10.35 1.78
C LEU A 78 -7.48 10.28 0.27
N ALA A 79 -6.39 9.89 -0.40
CA ALA A 79 -6.42 9.30 -1.72
C ALA A 79 -5.70 7.95 -1.68
N ILE A 80 -6.31 6.92 -2.25
CA ILE A 80 -5.72 5.61 -2.44
C ILE A 80 -5.19 5.57 -3.87
N VAL A 81 -3.93 5.18 -4.03
CA VAL A 81 -3.25 5.15 -5.33
C VAL A 81 -2.70 3.75 -5.58
N PRO A 82 -3.54 2.83 -6.11
CA PRO A 82 -3.06 1.50 -6.48
C PRO A 82 -2.11 1.57 -7.66
N ILE A 83 -0.99 0.83 -7.55
CA ILE A 83 -0.13 0.51 -8.68
C ILE A 83 -0.80 -0.63 -9.44
N LEU A 84 -1.17 -0.36 -10.68
CA LEU A 84 -1.85 -1.34 -11.52
C LEU A 84 -0.86 -2.45 -11.91
N ARG A 85 -1.30 -3.69 -11.98
CA ARG A 85 -2.67 -4.22 -11.76
C ARG A 85 -2.92 -4.62 -10.30
N ALA A 86 -1.91 -5.20 -9.62
CA ALA A 86 -2.06 -5.91 -8.35
C ALA A 86 -2.60 -5.03 -7.20
N GLY A 87 -2.20 -3.76 -7.15
CA GLY A 87 -2.65 -2.80 -6.14
C GLY A 87 -4.17 -2.61 -6.07
N LEU A 88 -4.90 -2.86 -7.17
CA LEU A 88 -6.37 -2.79 -7.17
C LEU A 88 -6.99 -3.74 -6.14
N GLY A 89 -6.37 -4.90 -5.88
CA GLY A 89 -6.87 -5.86 -4.90
C GLY A 89 -6.91 -5.33 -3.47
N MET A 90 -6.14 -4.27 -3.16
CA MET A 90 -6.08 -3.66 -1.82
C MET A 90 -7.09 -2.53 -1.61
N VAL A 91 -7.62 -1.94 -2.70
CA VAL A 91 -8.42 -0.69 -2.65
C VAL A 91 -9.68 -0.86 -1.81
N ASP A 92 -10.46 -1.90 -2.05
CA ASP A 92 -11.75 -2.11 -1.37
C ASP A 92 -11.58 -2.28 0.15
N GLY A 93 -10.50 -2.95 0.60
CA GLY A 93 -10.22 -3.10 2.03
C GLY A 93 -9.98 -1.77 2.73
N ILE A 94 -9.33 -0.82 2.06
CA ILE A 94 -9.08 0.52 2.62
C ILE A 94 -10.35 1.39 2.52
N LEU A 95 -11.11 1.27 1.43
CA LEU A 95 -12.39 1.97 1.27
C LEU A 95 -13.44 1.56 2.32
N ASP A 96 -13.40 0.33 2.81
CA ASP A 96 -14.26 -0.13 3.91
C ASP A 96 -14.01 0.69 5.20
N LEU A 97 -12.75 1.12 5.42
CA LEU A 97 -12.38 1.95 6.58
C LEU A 97 -12.72 3.43 6.36
N VAL A 98 -12.48 3.95 5.16
CA VAL A 98 -12.72 5.36 4.81
C VAL A 98 -13.43 5.46 3.47
N PRO A 99 -14.77 5.25 3.42
CA PRO A 99 -15.55 5.26 2.19
C PRO A 99 -15.49 6.58 1.41
N SER A 100 -15.12 7.67 2.07
CA SER A 100 -14.97 9.00 1.46
C SER A 100 -13.60 9.22 0.80
N ALA A 101 -12.68 8.27 0.87
CA ALA A 101 -11.39 8.35 0.19
C ALA A 101 -11.57 8.45 -1.33
N ARG A 102 -10.68 9.20 -1.97
CA ARG A 102 -10.63 9.24 -3.44
C ARG A 102 -9.69 8.14 -3.94
N VAL A 103 -9.91 7.67 -5.15
CA VAL A 103 -9.03 6.69 -5.77
C VAL A 103 -8.40 7.32 -7.02
N GLY A 104 -7.08 7.35 -7.05
CA GLY A 104 -6.29 7.62 -8.24
C GLY A 104 -5.69 6.30 -8.74
N HIS A 105 -5.33 6.22 -10.01
CA HIS A 105 -4.74 5.00 -10.58
C HIS A 105 -3.45 5.35 -11.27
N ILE A 106 -2.43 4.53 -11.05
CA ILE A 106 -1.16 4.62 -11.76
C ILE A 106 -0.81 3.26 -12.36
N GLY A 107 -0.67 3.22 -13.68
CA GLY A 107 -0.27 2.04 -14.43
C GLY A 107 1.18 2.18 -14.86
N MET A 108 1.97 1.19 -14.50
CA MET A 108 3.38 1.12 -14.84
C MET A 108 3.68 -0.17 -15.55
N GLU A 109 4.51 -0.09 -16.58
CA GLU A 109 5.06 -1.26 -17.24
C GLU A 109 6.58 -1.11 -17.35
N ARG A 110 7.26 -2.20 -17.53
CA ARG A 110 8.69 -2.18 -17.81
C ARG A 110 8.89 -2.20 -19.32
N ASP A 111 9.71 -1.28 -19.82
CA ASP A 111 10.16 -1.34 -21.20
C ASP A 111 10.84 -2.69 -21.49
N GLU A 112 10.45 -3.36 -22.55
CA GLU A 112 10.95 -4.71 -22.89
C GLU A 112 12.45 -4.73 -23.22
N VAL A 113 13.03 -3.59 -23.64
CA VAL A 113 14.42 -3.47 -24.07
C VAL A 113 15.31 -2.88 -22.97
N THR A 114 14.87 -1.79 -22.35
CA THR A 114 15.66 -1.07 -21.33
C THR A 114 15.41 -1.60 -19.92
N HIS A 115 14.30 -2.31 -19.71
CA HIS A 115 13.78 -2.74 -18.40
C HIS A 115 13.50 -1.60 -17.43
N GLU A 116 13.53 -0.35 -17.94
CA GLU A 116 13.15 0.82 -17.16
C GLU A 116 11.63 0.86 -17.01
N PRO A 117 11.12 1.15 -15.82
CA PRO A 117 9.70 1.30 -15.62
C PRO A 117 9.24 2.62 -16.25
N HIS A 118 8.14 2.59 -17.00
CA HIS A 118 7.47 3.78 -17.52
C HIS A 118 5.98 3.76 -17.24
N GLU A 119 5.39 4.95 -17.15
CA GLU A 119 3.96 5.14 -16.96
C GLU A 119 3.22 4.96 -18.28
N TYR A 120 2.21 4.08 -18.29
CA TYR A 120 1.28 3.97 -19.42
C TYR A 120 -0.10 4.55 -19.09
N TYR A 121 -0.43 4.74 -17.81
CA TYR A 121 -1.70 5.30 -17.38
C TYR A 121 -1.58 6.00 -16.04
N CYS A 122 -2.08 7.23 -15.96
CA CYS A 122 -2.23 7.92 -14.69
C CYS A 122 -3.49 8.78 -14.67
N LYS A 123 -4.33 8.57 -13.68
CA LYS A 123 -5.48 9.41 -13.43
C LYS A 123 -5.65 9.65 -11.93
N MET A 124 -5.48 10.91 -11.54
CA MET A 124 -5.53 11.35 -10.14
C MET A 124 -6.71 12.28 -9.87
N PRO A 125 -7.19 12.34 -8.62
CA PRO A 125 -8.09 13.40 -8.18
C PRO A 125 -7.46 14.78 -8.42
N LYS A 126 -8.27 15.77 -8.80
CA LYS A 126 -7.78 17.13 -9.10
C LYS A 126 -7.10 17.82 -7.91
N ASP A 127 -7.47 17.43 -6.69
CA ASP A 127 -7.01 17.98 -5.43
C ASP A 127 -6.07 17.01 -4.69
N ILE A 128 -5.30 16.22 -5.45
CA ILE A 128 -4.41 15.19 -4.90
C ILE A 128 -3.34 15.79 -3.98
N ASP A 129 -2.86 17.01 -4.28
CA ASP A 129 -1.90 17.78 -3.52
C ASP A 129 -2.36 18.14 -2.08
N GLN A 130 -3.68 18.09 -1.83
CA GLN A 130 -4.30 18.40 -0.54
C GLN A 130 -4.68 17.16 0.26
N ARG A 131 -4.26 15.96 -0.19
CA ARG A 131 -4.64 14.67 0.41
C ARG A 131 -3.42 13.93 0.92
N ILE A 132 -3.65 13.11 1.95
CA ILE A 132 -2.70 12.06 2.33
C ILE A 132 -2.85 10.95 1.31
N CYS A 133 -1.77 10.56 0.66
CA CYS A 133 -1.79 9.55 -0.39
C CYS A 133 -1.29 8.21 0.13
N LEU A 134 -2.14 7.18 0.04
CA LEU A 134 -1.78 5.80 0.31
C LEU A 134 -1.46 5.13 -1.03
N VAL A 135 -0.18 4.96 -1.33
CA VAL A 135 0.27 4.15 -2.47
C VAL A 135 0.16 2.69 -2.06
N VAL A 136 -0.52 1.87 -2.85
CA VAL A 136 -0.79 0.48 -2.49
C VAL A 136 -0.35 -0.48 -3.59
N ASP A 137 0.43 -1.49 -3.19
CA ASP A 137 0.85 -2.62 -4.01
C ASP A 137 1.06 -3.83 -3.10
N PRO A 138 0.52 -5.01 -3.38
CA PRO A 138 0.70 -6.18 -2.52
C PRO A 138 2.15 -6.56 -2.25
N MET A 139 3.08 -6.24 -3.15
CA MET A 139 4.48 -6.63 -3.04
C MET A 139 5.45 -5.46 -3.24
N LEU A 140 6.32 -5.25 -2.26
CA LEU A 140 7.47 -4.35 -2.38
C LEU A 140 8.74 -5.20 -2.59
N ALA A 141 9.02 -5.55 -3.86
CA ALA A 141 10.17 -6.37 -4.23
C ALA A 141 11.45 -5.52 -4.40
N THR A 142 11.68 -4.98 -5.59
CA THR A 142 12.85 -4.10 -5.85
C THR A 142 12.64 -2.64 -5.46
N GLY A 143 11.38 -2.20 -5.31
CA GLY A 143 11.01 -0.81 -5.02
C GLY A 143 10.75 0.06 -6.24
N GLY A 144 11.19 -0.32 -7.43
CA GLY A 144 11.15 0.56 -8.61
C GLY A 144 9.77 1.11 -8.98
N SER A 145 8.72 0.28 -8.94
CA SER A 145 7.34 0.75 -9.21
C SER A 145 6.83 1.70 -8.12
N ALA A 146 7.15 1.43 -6.85
CA ALA A 146 6.78 2.29 -5.73
C ALA A 146 7.49 3.65 -5.82
N GLU A 147 8.80 3.66 -6.07
CA GLU A 147 9.60 4.89 -6.25
C GLU A 147 9.04 5.78 -7.36
N MET A 148 8.71 5.19 -8.51
CA MET A 148 8.14 5.93 -9.61
C MET A 148 6.76 6.50 -9.29
N ALA A 149 5.88 5.71 -8.64
CA ALA A 149 4.57 6.19 -8.22
C ALA A 149 4.68 7.35 -7.23
N ILE A 150 5.63 7.27 -6.30
CA ILE A 150 5.92 8.32 -5.32
C ILE A 150 6.46 9.57 -5.99
N SER A 151 7.46 9.44 -6.88
CA SER A 151 8.00 10.55 -7.66
C SER A 151 6.89 11.29 -8.42
N TYR A 152 6.02 10.55 -9.06
CA TYR A 152 4.87 11.08 -9.79
C TYR A 152 3.90 11.87 -8.92
N LEU A 153 3.66 11.41 -7.69
CA LEU A 153 2.84 12.13 -6.72
C LEU A 153 3.54 13.39 -6.20
N ARG A 154 4.87 13.33 -5.99
CA ARG A 154 5.67 14.49 -5.60
C ARG A 154 5.64 15.61 -6.64
N GLU A 155 5.76 15.28 -7.93
CA GLU A 155 5.64 16.23 -9.04
C GLU A 155 4.29 16.94 -9.05
N ARG A 156 3.25 16.32 -8.48
CA ARG A 156 1.90 16.89 -8.31
C ARG A 156 1.68 17.60 -6.97
N GLY A 157 2.75 17.79 -6.20
CA GLY A 157 2.71 18.57 -4.96
C GLY A 157 2.21 17.80 -3.74
N VAL A 158 2.05 16.47 -3.81
CA VAL A 158 1.64 15.65 -2.66
C VAL A 158 2.75 15.66 -1.60
N LYS A 159 2.38 15.98 -0.35
CA LYS A 159 3.32 16.14 0.76
C LYS A 159 3.39 14.91 1.68
N ASP A 160 2.25 14.31 1.99
CA ASP A 160 2.16 13.12 2.85
C ASP A 160 1.85 11.90 1.97
N ILE A 161 2.85 11.06 1.78
CA ILE A 161 2.77 9.82 1.00
C ILE A 161 3.16 8.67 1.91
N ARG A 162 2.33 7.63 1.91
CA ARG A 162 2.54 6.40 2.67
C ARG A 162 2.49 5.22 1.72
N MET A 163 3.45 4.31 1.83
CA MET A 163 3.47 3.08 1.05
C MET A 163 2.90 1.93 1.87
N LEU A 164 1.93 1.21 1.31
CA LEU A 164 1.31 0.04 1.93
C LEU A 164 1.57 -1.18 1.05
N CYS A 165 2.09 -2.24 1.64
CA CYS A 165 2.28 -3.51 0.95
C CYS A 165 2.04 -4.70 1.89
N ILE A 166 1.63 -5.84 1.34
CA ILE A 166 1.36 -7.03 2.15
C ILE A 166 2.67 -7.73 2.49
N VAL A 167 3.60 -7.81 1.52
CA VAL A 167 4.92 -8.44 1.70
C VAL A 167 6.00 -7.54 1.12
N ALA A 168 7.06 -7.32 1.88
CA ALA A 168 8.22 -6.56 1.46
C ALA A 168 9.50 -7.42 1.48
N ALA A 169 10.42 -7.15 0.55
CA ALA A 169 11.80 -7.63 0.61
C ALA A 169 12.72 -6.54 1.21
N PRO A 170 13.79 -6.92 1.92
CA PRO A 170 14.76 -5.97 2.47
C PRO A 170 15.36 -5.04 1.40
N GLU A 171 15.55 -5.55 0.17
CA GLU A 171 16.08 -4.78 -0.96
C GLU A 171 15.13 -3.65 -1.36
N GLY A 172 13.82 -3.92 -1.43
CA GLY A 172 12.82 -2.90 -1.74
C GLY A 172 12.65 -1.88 -0.63
N LEU A 173 12.68 -2.32 0.63
CA LEU A 173 12.68 -1.44 1.79
C LEU A 173 13.89 -0.50 1.77
N LYS A 174 15.08 -1.05 1.51
CA LYS A 174 16.32 -0.26 1.41
C LYS A 174 16.21 0.78 0.30
N SER A 175 15.86 0.34 -0.92
CA SER A 175 15.78 1.24 -2.08
C SER A 175 14.83 2.40 -1.81
N LEU A 176 13.65 2.11 -1.27
CA LEU A 176 12.64 3.14 -1.03
C LEU A 176 13.02 4.08 0.12
N THR A 177 13.55 3.55 1.24
CA THR A 177 13.95 4.41 2.37
C THR A 177 15.18 5.28 2.09
N GLU A 178 16.05 4.86 1.16
CA GLU A 178 17.20 5.67 0.73
C GLU A 178 16.80 6.79 -0.25
N LYS A 179 15.86 6.52 -1.18
CA LYS A 179 15.45 7.49 -2.20
C LYS A 179 14.36 8.45 -1.74
N ASP A 180 13.43 7.96 -0.93
CA ASP A 180 12.27 8.69 -0.42
C ASP A 180 12.23 8.64 1.12
N PRO A 181 13.19 9.29 1.82
CA PRO A 181 13.39 9.14 3.26
C PRO A 181 12.24 9.68 4.13
N ASP A 182 11.32 10.45 3.57
CA ASP A 182 10.13 10.98 4.24
C ASP A 182 8.87 10.12 4.00
N VAL A 183 8.95 9.08 3.17
CA VAL A 183 7.88 8.10 2.99
C VAL A 183 7.93 7.06 4.11
N HIS A 184 6.77 6.79 4.71
CA HIS A 184 6.63 5.71 5.68
C HIS A 184 6.01 4.48 5.01
N ILE A 185 6.59 3.31 5.26
CA ILE A 185 6.19 2.03 4.68
C ILE A 185 5.45 1.22 5.73
N TYR A 186 4.29 0.70 5.39
CA TYR A 186 3.51 -0.23 6.19
C TYR A 186 3.48 -1.57 5.47
N THR A 187 3.72 -2.65 6.21
CA THR A 187 3.76 -4.00 5.62
C THR A 187 3.30 -5.05 6.62
N CYS A 188 2.65 -6.10 6.13
CA CYS A 188 2.24 -7.23 6.95
C CYS A 188 3.35 -8.27 7.16
N ALA A 189 4.35 -8.30 6.28
CA ALA A 189 5.52 -9.16 6.44
C ALA A 189 6.76 -8.58 5.75
N ILE A 190 7.92 -8.86 6.34
CA ILE A 190 9.23 -8.62 5.73
C ILE A 190 9.87 -9.99 5.52
N ASP A 191 10.11 -10.34 4.27
CA ASP A 191 10.65 -11.64 3.86
C ASP A 191 12.19 -11.60 3.77
N ASP A 192 12.80 -12.74 3.40
CA ASP A 192 14.24 -12.92 3.59
C ASP A 192 15.09 -12.17 2.56
N TYR A 193 14.74 -12.29 1.26
CA TYR A 193 15.52 -11.70 0.15
C TYR A 193 14.77 -11.79 -1.18
N LEU A 194 15.36 -11.20 -2.24
CA LEU A 194 14.95 -11.41 -3.63
C LEU A 194 15.83 -12.49 -4.30
N ASN A 195 15.19 -13.45 -4.98
CA ASN A 195 15.92 -14.40 -5.81
C ASN A 195 16.46 -13.76 -7.12
N GLU A 196 17.18 -14.53 -7.94
CA GLU A 196 17.78 -14.06 -9.21
C GLU A 196 16.73 -13.53 -10.21
N ALA A 197 15.48 -13.97 -10.13
CA ALA A 197 14.37 -13.51 -10.94
C ALA A 197 13.59 -12.33 -10.29
N ALA A 198 14.14 -11.73 -9.22
CA ALA A 198 13.54 -10.64 -8.44
C ALA A 198 12.19 -11.01 -7.76
N TYR A 199 11.93 -12.28 -7.51
CA TYR A 199 10.82 -12.71 -6.66
C TYR A 199 11.22 -12.67 -5.18
N ILE A 200 10.28 -12.25 -4.35
CA ILE A 200 10.41 -12.26 -2.88
C ILE A 200 10.44 -13.72 -2.40
N VAL A 201 11.34 -14.05 -1.48
CA VAL A 201 11.48 -15.39 -0.88
C VAL A 201 11.31 -15.29 0.64
N PRO A 202 10.42 -16.09 1.26
CA PRO A 202 9.53 -17.11 0.67
C PRO A 202 8.41 -16.56 -0.20
N GLY A 203 8.01 -15.29 -0.04
CA GLY A 203 7.07 -14.60 -0.90
C GLY A 203 5.65 -15.20 -0.94
N LEU A 204 4.96 -14.91 -2.03
CA LEU A 204 3.61 -15.41 -2.33
C LEU A 204 3.37 -15.65 -3.83
N GLY A 205 4.45 -15.65 -4.64
CA GLY A 205 4.39 -15.73 -6.11
C GLY A 205 4.07 -14.38 -6.75
N ASP A 206 3.48 -14.38 -7.95
CA ASP A 206 2.98 -13.16 -8.60
C ASP A 206 1.59 -12.80 -8.06
N ALA A 207 1.49 -11.67 -7.36
CA ALA A 207 0.24 -11.23 -6.75
C ALA A 207 -0.82 -10.87 -7.80
N GLY A 208 -0.41 -10.24 -8.91
CA GLY A 208 -1.33 -9.87 -9.99
C GLY A 208 -1.99 -11.09 -10.62
N ASP A 209 -1.18 -12.07 -10.98
CA ASP A 209 -1.69 -13.31 -11.58
C ASP A 209 -2.56 -14.11 -10.62
N ARG A 210 -2.19 -14.17 -9.35
CA ARG A 210 -3.00 -14.84 -8.32
C ARG A 210 -4.32 -14.11 -8.02
N ILE A 211 -4.34 -12.76 -8.06
CA ILE A 211 -5.56 -11.95 -7.87
C ILE A 211 -6.50 -12.14 -9.07
N TYR A 212 -5.97 -12.17 -10.29
CA TYR A 212 -6.79 -12.11 -11.51
C TYR A 212 -6.97 -13.47 -12.20
N GLY A 213 -6.20 -14.48 -11.81
CA GLY A 213 -6.26 -15.81 -12.42
C GLY A 213 -5.69 -15.82 -13.84
N THR A 214 -4.58 -15.11 -14.06
CA THR A 214 -3.93 -14.95 -15.37
C THR A 214 -2.66 -15.80 -15.51
N LEU A 215 -2.54 -16.86 -14.71
CA LEU A 215 -1.48 -17.87 -14.79
C LEU A 215 -1.69 -18.81 -15.97
#